data_cfe66b9d0263b6cdd24fb0d5b356863d
#
_entry.id   cfe66b9d0263b6cdd24fb0d5b356863d
#
_cell.length_a   1.000
_cell.length_b   1.000
_cell.length_c   1.000
_cell.angle_alpha   90.00
_cell.angle_beta   90.00
_cell.angle_gamma   90.00
#
_symmetry.space_group_name_H-M   'P 1'
#
loop_
_entity.id
_entity.type
_entity.pdbx_description
1 polymer ?
#
loop_
_entity_poly.entity_id
_entity_poly.type
_entity_poly.pdbx_seq_one_letter_code
_entity_poly.pdbx_strand_id
1 'polypeptide(L)'
;MYRFSLTVKRICCRPCVLLLALLLVGGIVACEPPIGKQPSTVHLSARPWPAADGLFHQDPRWLGADDAHSVDLGKGRALWLFGDTLIGAGTSNDRSRAHLIRNSIGIQTGSDPAAASMAFFWRQTAAQTPASFFPESEKTWFWPGDGIRVGNRLLVFLTMIAPFENDLGFAVTGWCARLIDNPDAPPERWQSVDVRKNSGRLLIALGTGGVLHRKGYLYAYGTNQGGNQAYLARWKADLACAGDLREPEWWCGAGLGWKKESQMDSRPAVLFTDAQAEFGVHFEPRINQFVQIQTIGFGAADLGWRVAPRPEGPWGQLTGFYSPQEVSIPGVLIYAAKSHPFLTGVDLVITYATNHIDPKRLNDDSALYYPRVLQGSFEPARVFD
;
A
#
# COMPACT_ATOMS: atom_id res chain seq x y z
N MET A 1 -25.70 19.60 30.34
CA MET A 1 -25.35 20.82 31.09
C MET A 1 -24.48 20.42 32.26
N TYR A 2 -23.18 20.29 32.11
CA TYR A 2 -22.22 20.20 33.22
C TYR A 2 -20.94 20.91 32.78
N ARG A 3 -20.69 22.05 33.46
CA ARG A 3 -19.44 22.82 33.35
C ARG A 3 -18.41 22.18 34.27
N PHE A 4 -17.20 21.90 33.81
CA PHE A 4 -16.05 21.69 34.66
C PHE A 4 -15.08 22.87 34.55
N SER A 5 -14.86 23.49 35.71
CA SER A 5 -13.96 24.61 35.97
C SER A 5 -12.54 24.09 36.21
N LEU A 6 -11.57 24.63 35.49
CA LEU A 6 -10.13 24.40 35.73
C LEU A 6 -9.61 25.44 36.74
N THR A 7 -9.15 24.96 37.86
CA THR A 7 -8.44 25.75 38.87
C THR A 7 -6.94 25.52 38.75
N VAL A 8 -6.22 26.55 38.35
CA VAL A 8 -4.76 26.61 38.33
C VAL A 8 -4.25 26.97 39.69
N LYS A 9 -3.46 26.09 40.33
CA LYS A 9 -2.65 26.43 41.52
C LYS A 9 -1.19 26.62 41.13
N ARG A 10 -0.75 27.87 41.22
CA ARG A 10 0.67 28.26 41.23
C ARG A 10 1.27 27.92 42.59
N ILE A 11 2.40 27.22 42.60
CA ILE A 11 3.28 27.14 43.78
C ILE A 11 4.65 27.70 43.38
N CYS A 12 4.98 28.84 43.98
CA CYS A 12 6.32 29.40 44.09
C CYS A 12 7.03 28.78 45.24
N CYS A 13 8.29 28.38 45.13
CA CYS A 13 9.31 28.63 46.16
C CYS A 13 10.76 28.27 45.73
N ARG A 14 11.58 29.05 46.20
CA ARG A 14 12.93 29.56 46.04
C ARG A 14 14.08 28.53 46.24
N PRO A 15 15.35 28.96 46.00
CA PRO A 15 16.48 28.09 45.69
C PRO A 15 17.29 27.69 46.93
N CYS A 16 17.94 26.53 46.83
CA CYS A 16 19.09 26.20 47.67
C CYS A 16 20.30 25.90 46.83
N VAL A 17 21.33 26.72 47.08
CA VAL A 17 22.72 26.58 46.62
C VAL A 17 23.41 25.58 47.54
N LEU A 18 24.14 24.61 47.00
CA LEU A 18 25.34 24.01 47.65
C LEU A 18 26.21 23.24 46.65
N LEU A 19 27.37 23.78 46.44
CA LEU A 19 28.75 23.30 46.23
C LEU A 19 29.04 21.89 45.66
N LEU A 20 29.80 21.98 44.58
CA LEU A 20 30.97 21.23 44.07
C LEU A 20 31.36 19.90 44.73
N ALA A 21 31.44 18.86 43.88
CA ALA A 21 32.61 17.94 43.89
C ALA A 21 32.85 17.49 42.42
N LEU A 22 33.98 17.89 41.86
CA LEU A 22 34.53 17.40 40.59
C LEU A 22 34.96 15.94 40.76
N LEU A 23 34.39 15.04 39.98
CA LEU A 23 35.03 13.77 39.63
C LEU A 23 35.06 13.69 38.10
N LEU A 24 36.22 13.93 37.53
CA LEU A 24 36.58 13.67 36.15
C LEU A 24 36.60 12.14 35.96
N VAL A 25 35.54 11.59 35.42
CA VAL A 25 35.54 10.28 34.75
C VAL A 25 35.45 10.59 33.26
N GLY A 26 36.56 10.43 32.56
CA GLY A 26 36.64 10.56 31.10
C GLY A 26 35.85 9.49 30.43
N GLY A 27 34.54 9.74 30.20
CA GLY A 27 33.71 8.99 29.29
C GLY A 27 34.00 9.43 27.87
N ILE A 28 34.61 8.59 27.07
CA ILE A 28 34.65 8.77 25.60
C ILE A 28 33.16 8.70 25.13
N VAL A 29 32.55 9.86 25.01
CA VAL A 29 31.31 10.00 24.24
C VAL A 29 31.71 9.77 22.79
N ALA A 30 31.46 8.56 22.30
CA ALA A 30 31.45 8.31 20.87
C ALA A 30 30.37 9.23 20.27
N CYS A 31 30.82 10.36 19.72
CA CYS A 31 29.97 11.19 18.87
C CYS A 31 29.56 10.31 17.68
N GLU A 32 28.33 9.81 17.67
CA GLU A 32 27.74 9.33 16.42
C GLU A 32 27.84 10.53 15.45
N PRO A 33 28.42 10.32 14.26
CA PRO A 33 28.42 11.39 13.27
C PRO A 33 26.94 11.79 13.01
N PRO A 34 26.64 13.10 12.90
CA PRO A 34 25.31 13.53 12.56
C PRO A 34 24.94 12.80 11.28
N ILE A 35 23.76 12.15 11.28
CA ILE A 35 23.16 11.54 10.10
C ILE A 35 23.04 12.67 9.10
N GLY A 36 24.05 12.80 8.25
CA GLY A 36 24.10 13.80 7.21
C GLY A 36 22.86 13.59 6.36
N LYS A 37 22.00 14.61 6.28
CA LYS A 37 21.03 14.73 5.20
C LYS A 37 21.84 14.59 3.91
N GLN A 38 21.89 13.39 3.34
CA GLN A 38 22.29 13.28 1.93
C GLN A 38 21.18 14.00 1.17
N PRO A 39 21.45 15.11 0.52
CA PRO A 39 20.50 15.67 -0.42
C PRO A 39 20.21 14.54 -1.41
N SER A 40 18.96 14.17 -1.59
CA SER A 40 18.59 13.27 -2.68
C SER A 40 19.03 13.99 -3.96
N THR A 41 20.06 13.47 -4.60
CA THR A 41 20.58 14.02 -5.87
C THR A 41 19.57 13.78 -7.01
N VAL A 42 18.39 13.30 -6.69
CA VAL A 42 17.33 12.90 -7.64
C VAL A 42 16.00 13.43 -7.16
N HIS A 43 15.21 13.95 -8.10
CA HIS A 43 13.81 14.28 -7.94
C HIS A 43 12.93 13.28 -8.70
N LEU A 44 11.79 12.92 -8.14
CA LEU A 44 10.72 12.27 -8.87
C LEU A 44 9.76 13.35 -9.36
N SER A 45 9.48 13.37 -10.65
CA SER A 45 8.40 14.15 -11.27
C SER A 45 7.38 13.22 -11.90
N ALA A 46 6.16 13.68 -12.08
CA ALA A 46 5.13 12.90 -12.76
C ALA A 46 4.17 13.79 -13.56
N ARG A 47 3.57 13.17 -14.60
CA ARG A 47 2.52 13.80 -15.41
C ARG A 47 1.43 12.79 -15.76
N PRO A 48 0.17 13.23 -16.00
CA PRO A 48 -0.91 12.35 -16.43
C PRO A 48 -0.56 11.55 -17.68
N TRP A 49 -1.08 10.30 -17.74
CA TRP A 49 -0.93 9.44 -18.91
C TRP A 49 -2.30 8.93 -19.42
N PRO A 50 -3.11 9.79 -20.05
CA PRO A 50 -4.48 9.45 -20.47
C PRO A 50 -4.55 8.24 -21.41
N ALA A 51 -3.53 7.99 -22.24
CA ALA A 51 -3.49 6.81 -23.09
C ALA A 51 -3.47 5.51 -22.26
N ALA A 52 -2.78 5.51 -21.11
CA ALA A 52 -2.74 4.36 -20.21
C ALA A 52 -3.99 4.25 -19.33
N ASP A 53 -4.70 5.34 -19.02
CA ASP A 53 -6.01 5.29 -18.35
C ASP A 53 -7.00 4.41 -19.12
N GLY A 54 -6.92 4.41 -20.45
CA GLY A 54 -7.73 3.57 -21.35
C GLY A 54 -7.66 2.08 -21.03
N LEU A 55 -6.59 1.61 -20.39
CA LEU A 55 -6.45 0.22 -19.95
C LEU A 55 -7.62 -0.23 -19.04
N PHE A 56 -8.08 0.65 -18.15
CA PHE A 56 -9.13 0.37 -17.17
C PHE A 56 -10.55 0.56 -17.73
N HIS A 57 -10.69 0.93 -19.01
CA HIS A 57 -11.98 1.14 -19.67
C HIS A 57 -12.30 0.08 -20.75
N GLN A 58 -11.55 -1.03 -20.80
CA GLN A 58 -11.68 -2.02 -21.88
C GLN A 58 -12.84 -3.00 -21.72
N ASP A 59 -13.40 -3.19 -20.53
CA ASP A 59 -14.65 -3.95 -20.32
C ASP A 59 -15.77 -2.99 -19.88
N PRO A 60 -16.83 -2.80 -20.68
CA PRO A 60 -17.92 -1.88 -20.36
C PRO A 60 -18.75 -2.27 -19.14
N ARG A 61 -18.58 -3.49 -18.62
CA ARG A 61 -19.22 -3.94 -17.39
C ARG A 61 -18.40 -3.61 -16.14
N TRP A 62 -17.08 -3.41 -16.27
CA TRP A 62 -16.22 -3.01 -15.17
C TRP A 62 -16.25 -1.47 -15.06
N LEU A 63 -17.05 -0.94 -14.13
CA LEU A 63 -17.37 0.48 -14.05
C LEU A 63 -16.48 1.27 -13.10
N GLY A 64 -15.41 0.66 -12.63
CA GLY A 64 -14.39 1.28 -11.79
C GLY A 64 -14.16 0.53 -10.48
N ALA A 65 -13.01 0.79 -9.91
CA ALA A 65 -12.56 0.27 -8.63
C ALA A 65 -11.46 1.14 -8.06
N ASP A 66 -11.13 0.89 -6.80
CA ASP A 66 -9.99 1.47 -6.13
C ASP A 66 -8.83 0.47 -5.97
N ASP A 67 -7.82 0.86 -5.18
CA ASP A 67 -6.63 0.10 -4.83
C ASP A 67 -5.61 0.00 -5.98
N ALA A 68 -5.80 -0.90 -6.93
CA ALA A 68 -4.94 -1.11 -8.10
C ALA A 68 -3.50 -1.52 -7.78
N HIS A 69 -3.28 -2.54 -6.93
CA HIS A 69 -1.98 -3.21 -6.84
C HIS A 69 -1.68 -4.00 -8.11
N SER A 70 -0.40 -4.16 -8.45
CA SER A 70 -0.02 -4.96 -9.62
C SER A 70 1.13 -5.90 -9.34
N VAL A 71 1.06 -7.09 -9.92
CA VAL A 71 2.06 -8.16 -9.77
C VAL A 71 2.56 -8.59 -11.14
N ASP A 72 3.88 -8.62 -11.31
CA ASP A 72 4.50 -9.19 -12.52
C ASP A 72 4.25 -10.70 -12.60
N LEU A 73 3.48 -11.13 -13.58
CA LEU A 73 3.26 -12.55 -13.88
C LEU A 73 4.31 -13.11 -14.85
N GLY A 74 5.22 -12.28 -15.32
CA GLY A 74 6.19 -12.64 -16.35
C GLY A 74 5.58 -12.73 -17.76
N LYS A 75 6.45 -12.83 -18.76
CA LYS A 75 6.07 -12.95 -20.18
C LYS A 75 5.20 -11.77 -20.67
N GLY A 76 5.43 -10.57 -20.15
CA GLY A 76 4.67 -9.37 -20.50
C GLY A 76 3.23 -9.38 -19.97
N ARG A 77 2.94 -10.14 -18.93
CA ARG A 77 1.63 -10.14 -18.26
C ARG A 77 1.73 -9.54 -16.87
N ALA A 78 0.70 -8.79 -16.46
CA ALA A 78 0.53 -8.29 -15.12
C ALA A 78 -0.82 -8.72 -14.56
N LEU A 79 -0.84 -9.11 -13.28
CA LEU A 79 -2.05 -9.21 -12.49
C LEU A 79 -2.31 -7.83 -11.86
N TRP A 80 -3.53 -7.34 -12.01
CA TRP A 80 -4.05 -6.21 -11.26
C TRP A 80 -5.01 -6.69 -10.19
N LEU A 81 -4.91 -6.09 -9.01
CA LEU A 81 -5.70 -6.42 -7.82
C LEU A 81 -6.46 -5.16 -7.42
N PHE A 82 -7.79 -5.26 -7.37
CA PHE A 82 -8.67 -4.14 -7.07
C PHE A 82 -9.48 -4.41 -5.81
N GLY A 83 -9.72 -3.36 -5.03
CA GLY A 83 -10.63 -3.34 -3.89
C GLY A 83 -12.10 -3.27 -4.32
N ASP A 84 -12.88 -2.47 -3.64
CA ASP A 84 -14.31 -2.29 -3.94
C ASP A 84 -14.51 -1.95 -5.41
N THR A 85 -15.32 -2.73 -6.10
CA THR A 85 -15.46 -2.68 -7.56
C THR A 85 -16.93 -2.57 -7.95
N LEU A 86 -17.23 -1.68 -8.89
CA LEU A 86 -18.56 -1.51 -9.46
C LEU A 86 -18.68 -2.34 -10.75
N ILE A 87 -19.62 -3.29 -10.77
CA ILE A 87 -19.91 -4.13 -11.94
C ILE A 87 -21.30 -3.80 -12.50
N GLY A 88 -21.35 -3.37 -13.75
CA GLY A 88 -22.58 -3.02 -14.45
C GLY A 88 -23.44 -4.24 -14.78
N ALA A 89 -24.75 -4.05 -14.78
CA ALA A 89 -25.72 -5.08 -15.13
C ALA A 89 -25.80 -5.40 -16.65
N GLY A 90 -25.04 -4.65 -17.47
CA GLY A 90 -25.03 -4.78 -18.94
C GLY A 90 -23.91 -3.96 -19.54
N THR A 91 -24.12 -3.45 -20.75
CA THR A 91 -23.12 -2.59 -21.46
C THR A 91 -23.32 -1.08 -21.18
N SER A 92 -24.26 -0.72 -20.30
CA SER A 92 -24.51 0.66 -19.90
C SER A 92 -23.51 1.10 -18.84
N ASN A 93 -22.95 2.29 -18.98
CA ASN A 93 -22.09 2.94 -17.98
C ASN A 93 -22.89 3.49 -16.77
N ASP A 94 -24.14 3.08 -16.59
CA ASP A 94 -25.00 3.51 -15.48
C ASP A 94 -24.60 2.82 -14.17
N ARG A 95 -23.86 3.54 -13.35
CA ARG A 95 -23.42 3.09 -12.03
C ARG A 95 -24.53 3.01 -10.99
N SER A 96 -25.65 3.70 -11.20
CA SER A 96 -26.79 3.67 -10.27
C SER A 96 -27.41 2.28 -10.12
N ARG A 97 -27.17 1.41 -11.11
CA ARG A 97 -27.64 0.01 -11.15
C ARG A 97 -26.50 -1.00 -11.03
N ALA A 98 -25.28 -0.54 -10.76
CA ALA A 98 -24.13 -1.42 -10.62
C ALA A 98 -24.20 -2.24 -9.33
N HIS A 99 -23.60 -3.42 -9.37
CA HIS A 99 -23.35 -4.24 -8.19
C HIS A 99 -21.98 -3.84 -7.61
N LEU A 100 -21.94 -3.48 -6.34
CA LEU A 100 -20.70 -3.33 -5.60
C LEU A 100 -20.24 -4.71 -5.14
N ILE A 101 -19.03 -5.12 -5.57
CA ILE A 101 -18.33 -6.30 -5.05
C ILE A 101 -17.05 -5.85 -4.34
N ARG A 102 -16.57 -6.65 -3.39
CA ARG A 102 -15.46 -6.25 -2.51
C ARG A 102 -14.08 -6.40 -3.12
N ASN A 103 -13.97 -7.10 -4.23
CA ASN A 103 -12.72 -7.18 -4.99
C ASN A 103 -12.94 -7.77 -6.37
N SER A 104 -12.11 -7.36 -7.31
CA SER A 104 -11.96 -7.94 -8.63
C SER A 104 -10.49 -8.05 -9.00
N ILE A 105 -10.17 -8.72 -10.10
CA ILE A 105 -8.82 -8.74 -10.66
C ILE A 105 -8.83 -8.43 -12.14
N GLY A 106 -7.68 -7.98 -12.64
CA GLY A 106 -7.42 -7.80 -14.08
C GLY A 106 -6.17 -8.55 -14.51
N ILE A 107 -6.18 -9.09 -15.73
CA ILE A 107 -4.97 -9.62 -16.37
C ILE A 107 -4.64 -8.72 -17.55
N GLN A 108 -3.56 -7.97 -17.40
CA GLN A 108 -2.97 -7.18 -18.48
C GLN A 108 -2.06 -8.05 -19.33
N THR A 109 -2.15 -7.91 -20.64
CA THR A 109 -1.24 -8.51 -21.64
C THR A 109 -0.57 -7.40 -22.43
N GLY A 110 0.74 -7.37 -22.43
CA GLY A 110 1.59 -6.25 -22.86
C GLY A 110 2.10 -5.48 -21.64
N SER A 111 3.39 -5.15 -21.61
CA SER A 111 4.01 -4.46 -20.45
C SER A 111 3.84 -2.93 -20.48
N ASP A 112 3.52 -2.35 -21.65
CA ASP A 112 3.20 -0.92 -21.79
C ASP A 112 1.69 -0.72 -21.60
N PRO A 113 1.23 -0.09 -20.52
CA PRO A 113 -0.21 0.07 -20.23
C PRO A 113 -0.95 0.92 -21.28
N ALA A 114 -0.26 1.77 -22.03
CA ALA A 114 -0.89 2.56 -23.10
C ALA A 114 -1.20 1.74 -24.37
N ALA A 115 -0.56 0.56 -24.52
CA ALA A 115 -0.72 -0.32 -25.67
C ALA A 115 -1.21 -1.72 -25.30
N ALA A 116 -1.34 -2.00 -24.00
CA ALA A 116 -1.73 -3.30 -23.49
C ALA A 116 -3.23 -3.57 -23.61
N SER A 117 -3.60 -4.85 -23.52
CA SER A 117 -4.97 -5.28 -23.34
C SER A 117 -5.21 -5.72 -21.88
N MET A 118 -6.45 -5.53 -21.38
CA MET A 118 -6.90 -5.91 -20.05
C MET A 118 -8.14 -6.81 -20.14
N ALA A 119 -8.12 -7.91 -19.40
CA ALA A 119 -9.29 -8.72 -19.14
C ALA A 119 -9.60 -8.70 -17.65
N PHE A 120 -10.84 -8.36 -17.27
CA PHE A 120 -11.26 -8.29 -15.88
C PHE A 120 -12.00 -9.55 -15.47
N PHE A 121 -11.86 -9.93 -14.18
CA PHE A 121 -12.44 -11.16 -13.63
C PHE A 121 -13.06 -10.89 -12.27
N TRP A 122 -14.26 -11.44 -12.10
CA TRP A 122 -15.02 -11.53 -10.86
C TRP A 122 -15.83 -12.82 -10.88
N ARG A 123 -16.37 -13.22 -9.77
CA ARG A 123 -17.24 -14.40 -9.69
C ARG A 123 -18.69 -14.03 -9.97
N GLN A 124 -19.49 -15.06 -10.10
CA GLN A 124 -20.94 -14.95 -10.11
C GLN A 124 -21.53 -15.85 -9.03
N THR A 125 -22.61 -15.39 -8.42
CA THR A 125 -23.43 -16.20 -7.53
C THR A 125 -24.22 -17.24 -8.34
N ALA A 126 -24.90 -18.16 -7.65
CA ALA A 126 -25.84 -19.08 -8.31
C ALA A 126 -27.00 -18.35 -9.04
N ALA A 127 -27.35 -17.14 -8.59
CA ALA A 127 -28.34 -16.27 -9.24
C ALA A 127 -27.75 -15.41 -10.39
N GLN A 128 -26.52 -15.70 -10.83
CA GLN A 128 -25.82 -14.97 -11.90
C GLN A 128 -25.59 -13.49 -11.60
N THR A 129 -25.56 -13.11 -10.31
CA THR A 129 -25.16 -11.76 -9.89
C THR A 129 -23.65 -11.68 -9.66
N PRO A 130 -22.99 -10.54 -9.95
CA PRO A 130 -21.57 -10.34 -9.67
C PRO A 130 -21.22 -10.61 -8.20
N ALA A 131 -20.07 -11.23 -7.98
CA ALA A 131 -19.53 -11.55 -6.66
C ALA A 131 -18.00 -11.37 -6.66
N SER A 132 -17.42 -11.13 -5.49
CA SER A 132 -16.00 -10.92 -5.28
C SER A 132 -15.15 -12.06 -5.83
N PHE A 133 -14.03 -11.74 -6.49
CA PHE A 133 -13.10 -12.74 -7.02
C PHE A 133 -12.49 -13.58 -5.89
N PHE A 134 -12.04 -12.95 -4.81
CA PHE A 134 -11.68 -13.61 -3.56
C PHE A 134 -12.93 -13.63 -2.68
N PRO A 135 -13.57 -14.82 -2.49
CA PRO A 135 -14.89 -14.90 -1.88
C PRO A 135 -14.93 -14.37 -0.46
N GLU A 136 -15.99 -13.69 -0.14
CA GLU A 136 -16.34 -13.23 1.19
C GLU A 136 -16.82 -14.39 2.07
N SER A 137 -16.79 -14.18 3.39
CA SER A 137 -17.54 -14.96 4.36
C SER A 137 -18.70 -14.10 4.89
N GLU A 138 -19.64 -14.68 5.66
CA GLU A 138 -20.77 -13.95 6.25
C GLU A 138 -20.36 -12.73 7.10
N LYS A 139 -19.15 -12.73 7.65
CA LYS A 139 -18.68 -11.72 8.59
C LYS A 139 -17.39 -10.99 8.16
N THR A 140 -16.79 -11.38 7.05
CA THR A 140 -15.49 -10.87 6.64
C THR A 140 -15.41 -10.80 5.13
N TRP A 141 -14.96 -9.68 4.59
CA TRP A 141 -14.57 -9.56 3.20
C TRP A 141 -13.08 -9.25 3.09
N PHE A 142 -12.59 -9.24 1.86
CA PHE A 142 -11.17 -9.05 1.59
C PHE A 142 -10.97 -7.86 0.64
N TRP A 143 -10.04 -6.99 1.00
CA TRP A 143 -9.42 -6.06 0.07
C TRP A 143 -8.03 -6.62 -0.29
N PRO A 144 -7.73 -6.81 -1.58
CA PRO A 144 -6.43 -7.26 -1.99
C PRO A 144 -5.36 -6.22 -1.67
N GLY A 145 -4.28 -6.66 -1.04
CA GLY A 145 -3.04 -5.92 -1.01
C GLY A 145 -2.16 -6.35 -2.18
N ASP A 146 -0.87 -6.16 -2.03
CA ASP A 146 0.12 -6.54 -3.03
C ASP A 146 0.37 -8.06 -3.03
N GLY A 147 1.04 -8.54 -4.06
CA GLY A 147 1.41 -9.93 -4.23
C GLY A 147 2.76 -10.07 -4.90
N ILE A 148 3.21 -11.30 -5.02
CA ILE A 148 4.47 -11.61 -5.69
C ILE A 148 4.43 -12.98 -6.34
N ARG A 149 4.94 -13.04 -7.57
CA ARG A 149 5.23 -14.31 -8.23
C ARG A 149 6.67 -14.74 -7.94
N VAL A 150 6.84 -15.94 -7.43
CA VAL A 150 8.15 -16.56 -7.27
C VAL A 150 8.14 -17.94 -7.95
N GLY A 151 8.90 -18.06 -9.02
CA GLY A 151 8.88 -19.24 -9.88
C GLY A 151 7.51 -19.45 -10.53
N ASN A 152 6.90 -20.61 -10.28
CA ASN A 152 5.60 -21.00 -10.82
C ASN A 152 4.43 -20.74 -9.85
N ARG A 153 4.65 -20.07 -8.74
CA ARG A 153 3.64 -19.76 -7.72
C ARG A 153 3.44 -18.28 -7.55
N LEU A 154 2.22 -17.91 -7.22
CA LEU A 154 1.82 -16.53 -6.93
C LEU A 154 1.26 -16.46 -5.51
N LEU A 155 1.81 -15.57 -4.71
CA LEU A 155 1.32 -15.27 -3.37
C LEU A 155 0.66 -13.89 -3.39
N VAL A 156 -0.59 -13.81 -2.91
CA VAL A 156 -1.38 -12.57 -2.81
C VAL A 156 -1.73 -12.35 -1.35
N PHE A 157 -1.47 -11.15 -0.84
CA PHE A 157 -1.90 -10.74 0.49
C PHE A 157 -3.29 -10.10 0.39
N LEU A 158 -4.14 -10.40 1.37
CA LEU A 158 -5.51 -9.92 1.46
C LEU A 158 -5.73 -9.30 2.84
N THR A 159 -6.17 -8.06 2.89
CA THR A 159 -6.61 -7.40 4.12
C THR A 159 -7.99 -7.92 4.50
N MET A 160 -8.14 -8.36 5.73
CA MET A 160 -9.40 -8.84 6.27
C MET A 160 -10.20 -7.69 6.88
N ILE A 161 -11.39 -7.48 6.38
CA ILE A 161 -12.29 -6.41 6.80
C ILE A 161 -13.57 -7.03 7.38
N ALA A 162 -14.09 -6.43 8.44
CA ALA A 162 -15.38 -6.80 9.03
C ALA A 162 -16.21 -5.56 9.37
N PRO A 163 -17.55 -5.68 9.44
CA PRO A 163 -18.40 -4.62 9.93
C PRO A 163 -17.97 -4.18 11.34
N PHE A 164 -17.95 -2.87 11.57
CA PHE A 164 -17.59 -2.28 12.85
C PHE A 164 -18.38 -0.98 13.08
N GLU A 165 -18.76 -0.71 14.32
CA GLU A 165 -19.48 0.51 14.68
C GLU A 165 -18.52 1.69 14.81
N ASN A 166 -18.21 2.34 13.70
CA ASN A 166 -17.46 3.58 13.59
C ASN A 166 -17.98 4.39 12.39
N ASP A 167 -17.41 5.58 12.14
CA ASP A 167 -17.82 6.47 11.04
C ASP A 167 -17.67 5.83 9.65
N LEU A 168 -16.78 4.84 9.50
CA LEU A 168 -16.57 4.11 8.24
C LEU A 168 -17.47 2.88 8.08
N GLY A 169 -18.09 2.40 9.16
CA GLY A 169 -18.92 1.18 9.18
C GLY A 169 -18.13 -0.14 9.11
N PHE A 170 -16.80 -0.10 9.13
CA PHE A 170 -15.93 -1.28 9.07
C PHE A 170 -14.60 -1.07 9.78
N ALA A 171 -13.89 -2.16 10.03
CA ALA A 171 -12.52 -2.14 10.54
C ALA A 171 -11.67 -3.25 9.93
N VAL A 172 -10.36 -3.00 9.87
CA VAL A 172 -9.35 -4.03 9.57
C VAL A 172 -9.24 -4.97 10.76
N THR A 173 -9.45 -6.27 10.52
CA THR A 173 -9.39 -7.31 11.56
C THR A 173 -8.15 -8.20 11.46
N GLY A 174 -7.36 -8.03 10.39
CA GLY A 174 -6.14 -8.78 10.15
C GLY A 174 -5.80 -8.87 8.68
N TRP A 175 -5.04 -9.90 8.35
CA TRP A 175 -4.69 -10.22 6.97
C TRP A 175 -4.67 -11.73 6.76
N CYS A 176 -4.79 -12.15 5.52
CA CYS A 176 -4.47 -13.50 5.09
C CYS A 176 -3.61 -13.47 3.83
N ALA A 177 -3.01 -14.61 3.51
CA ALA A 177 -2.29 -14.76 2.26
C ALA A 177 -2.86 -15.95 1.49
N ARG A 178 -2.97 -15.80 0.18
CA ARG A 178 -3.46 -16.81 -0.73
C ARG A 178 -2.36 -17.23 -1.68
N LEU A 179 -2.04 -18.53 -1.69
CA LEU A 179 -1.09 -19.12 -2.60
C LEU A 179 -1.83 -19.70 -3.80
N ILE A 180 -1.40 -19.35 -5.01
CA ILE A 180 -1.92 -19.81 -6.28
C ILE A 180 -0.84 -20.64 -6.96
N ASP A 181 -1.12 -21.94 -7.18
CA ASP A 181 -0.15 -22.90 -7.69
C ASP A 181 0.01 -22.88 -9.22
N ASN A 182 -0.97 -22.33 -9.93
CA ASN A 182 -1.02 -22.31 -11.40
C ASN A 182 -1.34 -20.91 -11.98
N PRO A 183 -0.54 -19.85 -11.67
CA PRO A 183 -0.85 -18.48 -12.08
C PRO A 183 -0.80 -18.24 -13.60
N ASP A 184 -0.28 -19.19 -14.37
CA ASP A 184 -0.28 -19.13 -15.83
C ASP A 184 -1.59 -19.64 -16.46
N ALA A 185 -2.46 -20.30 -15.69
CA ALA A 185 -3.79 -20.69 -16.13
C ALA A 185 -4.75 -19.47 -16.16
N PRO A 186 -5.88 -19.55 -16.89
CA PRO A 186 -6.94 -18.55 -16.76
C PRO A 186 -7.40 -18.42 -15.29
N PRO A 187 -7.69 -17.18 -14.80
CA PRO A 187 -7.99 -16.95 -13.39
C PRO A 187 -9.14 -17.77 -12.83
N GLU A 188 -10.13 -18.12 -13.65
CA GLU A 188 -11.27 -18.97 -13.27
C GLU A 188 -10.86 -20.40 -12.95
N ARG A 189 -9.65 -20.81 -13.38
CA ARG A 189 -9.07 -22.15 -13.14
C ARG A 189 -7.93 -22.12 -12.13
N TRP A 190 -7.73 -20.99 -11.45
CA TRP A 190 -6.68 -20.92 -10.46
C TRP A 190 -6.94 -21.88 -9.29
N GLN A 191 -5.90 -22.64 -8.96
CA GLN A 191 -5.88 -23.51 -7.78
C GLN A 191 -5.24 -22.69 -6.65
N SER A 192 -6.04 -22.30 -5.67
CA SER A 192 -5.57 -21.46 -4.58
C SER A 192 -5.93 -22.00 -3.22
N VAL A 193 -5.02 -21.79 -2.26
CA VAL A 193 -5.19 -22.19 -0.86
C VAL A 193 -4.87 -21.00 0.05
N ASP A 194 -5.57 -20.91 1.17
CA ASP A 194 -5.22 -19.98 2.24
C ASP A 194 -4.03 -20.53 3.01
N VAL A 195 -2.89 -19.83 2.97
CA VAL A 195 -1.65 -20.29 3.59
C VAL A 195 -1.38 -19.68 4.95
N ARG A 196 -1.98 -18.53 5.24
CA ARG A 196 -2.01 -17.93 6.56
C ARG A 196 -3.25 -17.04 6.71
N LYS A 197 -3.85 -17.08 7.89
CA LYS A 197 -4.86 -16.15 8.33
C LYS A 197 -4.39 -15.59 9.68
N ASN A 198 -4.12 -14.30 9.74
CA ASN A 198 -3.64 -13.63 10.95
C ASN A 198 -4.60 -12.51 11.35
N SER A 199 -5.40 -12.78 12.35
CA SER A 199 -6.20 -11.80 13.09
C SER A 199 -5.55 -11.46 14.44
N GLY A 200 -4.23 -11.61 14.52
CA GLY A 200 -3.50 -11.76 15.75
C GLY A 200 -3.19 -10.47 16.51
N ARG A 201 -2.39 -10.65 17.57
CA ARG A 201 -2.03 -9.66 18.59
C ARG A 201 -1.48 -8.34 18.07
N LEU A 202 -0.85 -8.32 16.88
CA LEU A 202 -0.18 -7.13 16.37
C LEU A 202 -1.12 -6.17 15.65
N LEU A 203 -2.22 -6.66 15.06
CA LEU A 203 -3.16 -5.88 14.23
C LEU A 203 -2.44 -5.03 13.15
N ILE A 204 -1.46 -5.65 12.49
CA ILE A 204 -0.73 -5.08 11.35
C ILE A 204 -1.20 -5.83 10.10
N ALA A 205 -1.75 -5.11 9.13
CA ALA A 205 -2.16 -5.65 7.85
C ALA A 205 -0.95 -5.70 6.91
N LEU A 206 -0.36 -6.88 6.73
CA LEU A 206 0.77 -7.06 5.81
C LEU A 206 0.31 -7.15 4.36
N GLY A 207 1.13 -6.62 3.46
CA GLY A 207 0.89 -6.59 2.02
C GLY A 207 0.21 -5.30 1.53
N THR A 208 -0.28 -4.43 2.41
CA THR A 208 -0.89 -3.14 2.02
C THR A 208 0.12 -2.11 1.53
N GLY A 209 1.40 -2.30 1.86
CA GLY A 209 2.50 -1.38 1.54
C GLY A 209 3.51 -1.91 0.53
N GLY A 210 3.22 -3.02 -0.14
CA GLY A 210 4.12 -3.63 -1.12
C GLY A 210 4.77 -4.93 -0.63
N VAL A 211 5.06 -5.81 -1.59
CA VAL A 211 5.71 -7.11 -1.39
C VAL A 211 6.92 -7.23 -2.30
N LEU A 212 8.08 -7.58 -1.75
CA LEU A 212 9.34 -7.63 -2.48
C LEU A 212 10.03 -9.00 -2.33
N HIS A 213 10.66 -9.47 -3.40
CA HIS A 213 11.63 -10.56 -3.33
C HIS A 213 13.05 -10.02 -3.52
N ARG A 214 13.89 -10.16 -2.52
CA ARG A 214 15.28 -9.69 -2.60
C ARG A 214 16.21 -10.50 -1.69
N LYS A 215 17.39 -10.85 -2.22
CA LYS A 215 18.46 -11.54 -1.47
C LYS A 215 17.96 -12.77 -0.69
N GLY A 216 17.09 -13.59 -1.31
CA GLY A 216 16.56 -14.81 -0.72
C GLY A 216 15.47 -14.63 0.34
N TYR A 217 14.96 -13.41 0.51
CA TYR A 217 13.84 -13.10 1.39
C TYR A 217 12.66 -12.51 0.61
N LEU A 218 11.46 -12.85 1.04
CA LEU A 218 10.24 -12.18 0.72
C LEU A 218 9.96 -11.16 1.86
N TYR A 219 9.81 -9.89 1.50
CA TYR A 219 9.49 -8.80 2.40
C TYR A 219 8.04 -8.38 2.16
N ALA A 220 7.29 -8.11 3.23
CA ALA A 220 5.95 -7.51 3.13
C ALA A 220 5.85 -6.32 4.07
N TYR A 221 5.52 -5.17 3.49
CA TYR A 221 5.18 -3.97 4.25
C TYR A 221 3.71 -4.00 4.62
N GLY A 222 3.40 -3.38 5.75
CA GLY A 222 2.03 -3.27 6.20
C GLY A 222 1.85 -2.13 7.18
N THR A 223 0.59 -1.85 7.51
CA THR A 223 0.20 -0.77 8.40
C THR A 223 -0.53 -1.28 9.63
N ASN A 224 -0.47 -0.51 10.71
CA ASN A 224 -1.34 -0.72 11.87
C ASN A 224 -2.81 -0.44 11.51
N GLN A 225 -3.72 -0.80 12.40
CA GLN A 225 -5.16 -0.61 12.22
C GLN A 225 -5.58 0.85 11.93
N GLY A 226 -4.82 1.83 12.45
CA GLY A 226 -5.03 3.25 12.14
C GLY A 226 -4.44 3.72 10.81
N GLY A 227 -3.70 2.85 10.10
CA GLY A 227 -3.14 3.12 8.76
C GLY A 227 -1.98 4.12 8.72
N ASN A 228 -1.48 4.61 9.86
CA ASN A 228 -0.47 5.69 9.89
C ASN A 228 0.94 5.26 10.29
N GLN A 229 1.14 4.03 10.70
CA GLN A 229 2.45 3.49 11.06
C GLN A 229 2.81 2.33 10.14
N ALA A 230 3.95 2.41 9.48
CA ALA A 230 4.45 1.36 8.61
C ALA A 230 5.36 0.40 9.35
N TYR A 231 5.25 -0.87 9.01
CA TYR A 231 6.00 -1.99 9.57
C TYR A 231 6.52 -2.90 8.46
N LEU A 232 7.49 -3.74 8.79
CA LEU A 232 8.08 -4.68 7.85
C LEU A 232 8.27 -6.04 8.48
N ALA A 233 7.76 -7.05 7.78
CA ALA A 233 8.04 -8.45 8.05
C ALA A 233 8.74 -9.10 6.84
N ARG A 234 9.45 -10.21 7.09
CA ARG A 234 10.07 -11.01 6.03
C ARG A 234 10.01 -12.49 6.33
N TRP A 235 10.12 -13.29 5.30
CA TRP A 235 10.30 -14.74 5.35
C TRP A 235 11.43 -15.14 4.42
N LYS A 236 12.03 -16.31 4.64
CA LYS A 236 12.85 -16.91 3.60
C LYS A 236 11.97 -17.22 2.39
N ALA A 237 12.44 -16.83 1.20
CA ALA A 237 11.62 -16.88 -0.01
C ALA A 237 11.19 -18.31 -0.38
N ASP A 238 12.06 -19.31 -0.16
CA ASP A 238 11.75 -20.73 -0.37
C ASP A 238 10.59 -21.22 0.52
N LEU A 239 10.58 -20.83 1.81
CA LEU A 239 9.49 -21.15 2.73
C LEU A 239 8.19 -20.46 2.33
N ALA A 240 8.25 -19.16 2.04
CA ALA A 240 7.06 -18.41 1.61
C ALA A 240 6.46 -18.96 0.31
N CYS A 241 7.31 -19.35 -0.65
CA CYS A 241 6.87 -19.97 -1.90
C CYS A 241 6.32 -21.39 -1.69
N ALA A 242 6.74 -22.08 -0.63
CA ALA A 242 6.13 -23.35 -0.21
C ALA A 242 4.81 -23.17 0.55
N GLY A 243 4.37 -21.91 0.79
CA GLY A 243 3.17 -21.59 1.56
C GLY A 243 3.40 -21.54 3.07
N ASP A 244 4.65 -21.55 3.51
CA ASP A 244 4.96 -21.46 4.94
C ASP A 244 5.22 -19.99 5.36
N LEU A 245 4.17 -19.35 5.86
CA LEU A 245 4.21 -17.99 6.41
C LEU A 245 4.03 -17.97 7.94
N ARG A 246 4.21 -19.09 8.63
CA ARG A 246 3.88 -19.22 10.06
C ARG A 246 4.74 -18.38 10.97
N GLU A 247 6.02 -18.21 10.66
CA GLU A 247 7.02 -17.52 11.49
C GLU A 247 7.67 -16.36 10.73
N PRO A 248 7.01 -15.20 10.62
CA PRO A 248 7.64 -14.02 10.06
C PRO A 248 8.79 -13.54 10.97
N GLU A 249 9.84 -13.02 10.34
CA GLU A 249 10.82 -12.19 11.01
C GLU A 249 10.38 -10.73 10.88
N TRP A 250 10.17 -10.06 12.00
CA TRP A 250 9.83 -8.65 12.05
C TRP A 250 11.06 -7.78 12.24
N TRP A 251 11.08 -6.61 11.62
CA TRP A 251 12.08 -5.61 11.91
C TRP A 251 11.81 -4.97 13.28
N CYS A 252 12.77 -5.11 14.21
CA CYS A 252 12.67 -4.60 15.58
C CYS A 252 13.60 -3.41 15.85
N GLY A 253 14.08 -2.73 14.78
CA GLY A 253 14.98 -1.59 14.87
C GLY A 253 16.48 -1.96 14.83
N ALA A 254 17.34 -0.97 14.63
CA ALA A 254 18.77 -1.16 14.42
C ALA A 254 19.47 -1.92 15.58
N GLY A 255 19.03 -1.71 16.81
CA GLY A 255 19.62 -2.36 17.98
C GLY A 255 19.24 -3.82 18.17
N LEU A 256 18.05 -4.23 17.72
CA LEU A 256 17.52 -5.60 17.91
C LEU A 256 17.55 -6.42 16.60
N GLY A 257 17.60 -5.75 15.45
CA GLY A 257 17.57 -6.41 14.15
C GLY A 257 16.26 -7.13 13.86
N TRP A 258 16.36 -8.22 13.11
CA TRP A 258 15.25 -9.07 12.74
C TRP A 258 14.97 -10.11 13.82
N LYS A 259 13.70 -10.24 14.26
CA LYS A 259 13.25 -11.20 15.27
C LYS A 259 12.09 -12.02 14.72
N LYS A 260 12.09 -13.31 14.96
CA LYS A 260 10.90 -14.16 14.73
C LYS A 260 9.75 -13.67 15.60
N GLU A 261 8.52 -13.77 15.10
CA GLU A 261 7.32 -13.33 15.83
C GLU A 261 7.22 -13.99 17.22
N SER A 262 7.57 -15.28 17.31
CA SER A 262 7.57 -16.04 18.56
C SER A 262 8.65 -15.58 19.59
N GLN A 263 9.66 -14.83 19.15
CA GLN A 263 10.78 -14.36 19.97
C GLN A 263 10.68 -12.87 20.32
N MET A 264 9.55 -12.24 20.00
CA MET A 264 9.36 -10.81 20.24
C MET A 264 8.73 -10.55 21.61
N ASP A 265 9.43 -9.79 22.44
CA ASP A 265 8.94 -9.30 23.73
C ASP A 265 8.15 -7.98 23.59
N SER A 266 8.29 -7.28 22.46
CA SER A 266 7.67 -5.99 22.16
C SER A 266 7.11 -5.95 20.74
N ARG A 267 6.42 -4.86 20.39
CA ARG A 267 5.97 -4.63 19.02
C ARG A 267 7.18 -4.43 18.10
N PRO A 268 7.05 -4.75 16.77
CA PRO A 268 8.08 -4.41 15.79
C PRO A 268 8.31 -2.91 15.73
N ALA A 269 9.49 -2.51 15.24
CA ALA A 269 9.82 -1.11 15.07
C ALA A 269 9.00 -0.47 13.95
N VAL A 270 8.55 0.75 14.19
CA VAL A 270 7.89 1.58 13.18
C VAL A 270 8.94 2.08 12.19
N LEU A 271 8.70 1.95 10.90
CA LEU A 271 9.57 2.46 9.85
C LEU A 271 9.39 3.98 9.64
N PHE A 272 8.13 4.40 9.60
CA PHE A 272 7.69 5.81 9.52
C PHE A 272 6.24 5.94 10.01
N THR A 273 5.85 7.15 10.46
CA THR A 273 4.58 7.41 11.18
C THR A 273 3.55 8.19 10.39
N ASP A 274 3.84 8.49 9.14
CA ASP A 274 2.99 9.21 8.20
C ASP A 274 2.54 8.32 7.02
N ALA A 275 2.46 7.00 7.27
CA ALA A 275 1.96 6.04 6.30
C ALA A 275 0.50 6.31 5.94
N GLN A 276 0.11 5.93 4.74
CA GLN A 276 -1.29 5.73 4.37
C GLN A 276 -1.66 4.25 4.54
N ALA A 277 -2.95 3.94 4.57
CA ALA A 277 -3.42 2.54 4.68
C ALA A 277 -2.84 1.67 3.56
N GLU A 278 -2.63 2.26 2.39
CA GLU A 278 -2.06 1.64 1.21
C GLU A 278 -0.95 2.51 0.62
N PHE A 279 0.14 1.88 0.22
CA PHE A 279 1.26 2.52 -0.46
C PHE A 279 2.03 1.49 -1.30
N GLY A 280 2.98 1.95 -2.13
CA GLY A 280 3.87 1.07 -2.88
C GLY A 280 5.30 1.17 -2.39
N VAL A 281 6.03 0.05 -2.37
CA VAL A 281 7.48 0.02 -2.16
C VAL A 281 8.13 -0.86 -3.22
N HIS A 282 9.18 -0.35 -3.87
CA HIS A 282 9.99 -1.12 -4.80
C HIS A 282 11.47 -0.77 -4.67
N PHE A 283 12.33 -1.59 -5.23
CA PHE A 283 13.74 -1.25 -5.42
C PHE A 283 13.91 -0.61 -6.79
N GLU A 284 14.47 0.59 -6.83
CA GLU A 284 14.72 1.33 -8.06
C GLU A 284 16.22 1.26 -8.44
N PRO A 285 16.58 0.45 -9.46
CA PRO A 285 17.98 0.24 -9.84
C PRO A 285 18.69 1.51 -10.33
N ARG A 286 17.96 2.44 -10.97
CA ARG A 286 18.54 3.67 -11.54
C ARG A 286 19.16 4.57 -10.48
N ILE A 287 18.60 4.58 -9.29
CA ILE A 287 19.10 5.36 -8.14
C ILE A 287 19.68 4.47 -7.04
N ASN A 288 19.67 3.14 -7.23
CA ASN A 288 20.14 2.12 -6.28
C ASN A 288 19.54 2.28 -4.87
N GLN A 289 18.23 2.56 -4.79
CA GLN A 289 17.49 2.79 -3.55
C GLN A 289 16.14 2.08 -3.56
N PHE A 290 15.60 1.85 -2.36
CA PHE A 290 14.18 1.55 -2.22
C PHE A 290 13.40 2.85 -2.30
N VAL A 291 12.32 2.81 -3.07
CA VAL A 291 11.39 3.93 -3.28
C VAL A 291 10.05 3.54 -2.67
N GLN A 292 9.48 4.44 -1.88
CA GLN A 292 8.12 4.35 -1.36
C GLN A 292 7.29 5.49 -1.94
N ILE A 293 6.08 5.17 -2.44
CA ILE A 293 5.11 6.11 -3.00
C ILE A 293 3.79 5.95 -2.27
N GLN A 294 3.15 7.07 -1.90
CA GLN A 294 1.84 7.15 -1.26
C GLN A 294 1.19 8.50 -1.52
N THR A 295 -0.03 8.71 -1.05
CA THR A 295 -0.61 10.06 -0.91
C THR A 295 -0.13 10.74 0.36
N ILE A 296 -0.18 12.08 0.36
CA ILE A 296 0.13 12.93 1.52
C ILE A 296 -1.19 13.38 2.15
N GLY A 297 -1.57 12.75 3.26
CA GLY A 297 -2.86 13.00 3.89
C GLY A 297 -4.01 12.24 3.24
N PHE A 298 -5.26 12.64 3.58
CA PHE A 298 -6.51 12.05 3.12
C PHE A 298 -7.44 13.15 2.59
N GLY A 299 -8.28 12.83 1.62
CA GLY A 299 -9.16 13.79 0.94
C GLY A 299 -8.55 14.27 -0.37
N ALA A 300 -8.52 15.56 -0.63
CA ALA A 300 -7.87 16.18 -1.79
C ALA A 300 -6.34 16.18 -1.58
N ALA A 301 -5.72 15.01 -1.77
CA ALA A 301 -4.34 14.75 -1.38
C ALA A 301 -3.37 14.82 -2.56
N ASP A 302 -2.17 15.31 -2.30
CA ASP A 302 -1.02 15.22 -3.21
C ASP A 302 -0.37 13.83 -3.14
N LEU A 303 0.46 13.50 -4.12
CA LEU A 303 1.29 12.30 -4.11
C LEU A 303 2.69 12.63 -3.59
N GLY A 304 3.20 11.75 -2.72
CA GLY A 304 4.51 11.87 -2.12
C GLY A 304 5.35 10.61 -2.27
N TRP A 305 6.66 10.79 -2.16
CA TRP A 305 7.63 9.72 -2.21
C TRP A 305 8.75 9.92 -1.18
N ARG A 306 9.44 8.85 -0.88
CA ARG A 306 10.67 8.81 -0.08
C ARG A 306 11.56 7.67 -0.51
N VAL A 307 12.81 7.68 -0.08
CA VAL A 307 13.80 6.65 -0.40
C VAL A 307 14.46 6.09 0.85
N ALA A 308 15.01 4.87 0.69
CA ALA A 308 15.85 4.23 1.70
C ALA A 308 16.93 3.37 1.06
N PRO A 309 18.12 3.24 1.69
CA PRO A 309 19.20 2.38 1.18
C PRO A 309 18.91 0.88 1.39
N ARG A 310 18.01 0.54 2.29
CA ARG A 310 17.63 -0.84 2.65
C ARG A 310 16.11 -0.96 2.83
N PRO A 311 15.53 -2.17 2.72
CA PRO A 311 14.09 -2.37 2.92
C PRO A 311 13.59 -1.83 4.28
N GLU A 312 14.35 -2.04 5.33
CA GLU A 312 14.04 -1.57 6.68
C GLU A 312 14.41 -0.09 6.93
N GLY A 313 15.00 0.58 5.95
CA GLY A 313 15.39 1.99 6.10
C GLY A 313 16.90 2.21 6.35
N PRO A 314 17.31 3.35 6.95
CA PRO A 314 16.39 4.43 7.38
C PRO A 314 15.68 5.09 6.21
N TRP A 315 14.37 5.33 6.37
CA TRP A 315 13.56 6.01 5.38
C TRP A 315 13.72 7.52 5.47
N GLY A 316 13.86 8.18 4.33
CA GLY A 316 13.92 9.62 4.22
C GLY A 316 12.56 10.30 4.52
N GLN A 317 12.57 11.62 4.47
CA GLN A 317 11.36 12.43 4.62
C GLN A 317 10.43 12.22 3.41
N LEU A 318 9.11 12.16 3.65
CA LEU A 318 8.10 12.18 2.60
C LEU A 318 8.10 13.55 1.90
N THR A 319 8.26 13.55 0.57
CA THR A 319 8.32 14.77 -0.25
C THR A 319 7.27 14.68 -1.36
N GLY A 320 6.48 15.73 -1.53
CA GLY A 320 5.50 15.82 -2.62
C GLY A 320 6.18 15.87 -3.99
N PHE A 321 5.57 15.19 -4.98
CA PHE A 321 6.07 15.21 -6.36
C PHE A 321 4.98 15.45 -7.42
N TYR A 322 3.70 15.29 -7.06
CA TYR A 322 2.59 15.49 -7.99
C TYR A 322 1.32 15.89 -7.25
N SER A 323 0.60 16.86 -7.82
CA SER A 323 -0.74 17.27 -7.36
C SER A 323 -1.77 16.88 -8.42
N PRO A 324 -2.67 15.92 -8.13
CA PRO A 324 -3.73 15.51 -9.05
C PRO A 324 -4.66 16.67 -9.42
N GLN A 325 -5.16 16.69 -10.67
CA GLN A 325 -6.11 17.73 -11.10
C GLN A 325 -7.44 17.65 -10.34
N GLU A 326 -7.79 16.45 -9.90
CA GLU A 326 -9.01 16.16 -9.15
C GLU A 326 -9.05 16.82 -7.76
N VAL A 327 -7.93 17.33 -7.22
CA VAL A 327 -7.91 18.08 -5.94
C VAL A 327 -8.82 19.32 -5.98
N SER A 328 -9.13 19.83 -7.17
CA SER A 328 -10.06 20.95 -7.37
C SER A 328 -11.54 20.57 -7.21
N ILE A 329 -11.88 19.27 -7.15
CA ILE A 329 -13.25 18.78 -7.00
C ILE A 329 -13.61 18.78 -5.51
N PRO A 330 -14.58 19.60 -5.05
CA PRO A 330 -14.98 19.59 -3.65
C PRO A 330 -15.50 18.23 -3.20
N GLY A 331 -14.90 17.67 -2.15
CA GLY A 331 -15.27 16.36 -1.60
C GLY A 331 -14.62 15.17 -2.30
N VAL A 332 -13.66 15.38 -3.20
CA VAL A 332 -12.86 14.30 -3.78
C VAL A 332 -12.03 13.60 -2.71
N LEU A 333 -11.84 12.30 -2.89
CA LEU A 333 -10.91 11.49 -2.14
C LEU A 333 -9.84 10.96 -3.11
N ILE A 334 -8.58 11.23 -2.80
CA ILE A 334 -7.41 10.76 -3.56
C ILE A 334 -6.58 9.91 -2.61
N TYR A 335 -6.32 8.65 -2.98
CA TYR A 335 -5.65 7.67 -2.12
C TYR A 335 -5.00 6.56 -2.93
N ALA A 336 -4.41 5.58 -2.25
CA ALA A 336 -3.85 4.36 -2.82
C ALA A 336 -2.77 4.60 -3.89
N ALA A 337 -2.01 5.71 -3.79
CA ALA A 337 -0.93 5.98 -4.74
C ALA A 337 0.19 4.95 -4.61
N LYS A 338 0.61 4.36 -5.73
CA LYS A 338 1.67 3.34 -5.79
C LYS A 338 2.34 3.27 -7.15
N SER A 339 3.51 2.65 -7.18
CA SER A 339 4.31 2.44 -8.39
C SER A 339 4.22 1.02 -8.91
N HIS A 340 4.46 0.86 -10.22
CA HIS A 340 4.43 -0.41 -10.95
C HIS A 340 5.75 -0.58 -11.71
N PRO A 341 6.86 -0.93 -11.04
CA PRO A 341 8.22 -0.81 -11.56
C PRO A 341 8.57 -1.77 -12.70
N PHE A 342 7.76 -2.81 -12.92
CA PHE A 342 7.95 -3.78 -14.00
C PHE A 342 7.19 -3.42 -15.29
N LEU A 343 6.28 -2.44 -15.23
CA LEU A 343 5.60 -1.92 -16.40
C LEU A 343 6.55 -0.99 -17.19
N THR A 344 6.32 -0.91 -18.49
CA THR A 344 7.19 -0.20 -19.45
C THR A 344 6.47 0.95 -20.14
N GLY A 345 7.14 1.59 -21.11
CA GLY A 345 6.63 2.75 -21.83
C GLY A 345 7.09 4.08 -21.24
N VAL A 346 7.46 4.08 -19.95
CA VAL A 346 8.00 5.24 -19.22
C VAL A 346 8.99 4.76 -18.15
N ASP A 347 9.68 5.70 -17.49
CA ASP A 347 10.64 5.36 -16.44
C ASP A 347 9.98 4.68 -15.25
N LEU A 348 8.83 5.17 -14.81
CA LEU A 348 8.06 4.60 -13.71
C LEU A 348 6.56 4.81 -13.95
N VAL A 349 5.81 3.73 -14.00
CA VAL A 349 4.35 3.79 -14.01
C VAL A 349 3.86 3.98 -12.58
N ILE A 350 2.99 4.96 -12.37
CA ILE A 350 2.39 5.26 -11.06
C ILE A 350 0.88 5.30 -11.23
N THR A 351 0.13 4.78 -10.26
CA THR A 351 -1.32 4.94 -10.20
C THR A 351 -1.75 5.58 -8.88
N TYR A 352 -2.94 6.16 -8.88
CA TYR A 352 -3.68 6.57 -7.70
C TYR A 352 -5.17 6.36 -7.93
N ALA A 353 -5.93 6.19 -6.85
CA ALA A 353 -7.37 6.07 -6.89
C ALA A 353 -8.05 7.42 -6.65
N THR A 354 -9.20 7.61 -7.30
CA THR A 354 -10.10 8.74 -7.05
C THR A 354 -11.46 8.24 -6.58
N ASN A 355 -12.06 8.93 -5.61
CA ASN A 355 -13.38 8.62 -5.08
C ASN A 355 -14.05 9.93 -4.64
N HIS A 356 -15.24 9.88 -4.08
CA HIS A 356 -15.96 11.06 -3.59
C HIS A 356 -16.70 10.75 -2.29
N ILE A 357 -16.77 11.73 -1.35
CA ILE A 357 -17.49 11.60 -0.08
C ILE A 357 -19.00 11.42 -0.28
N ASP A 358 -19.57 11.94 -1.37
CA ASP A 358 -20.94 11.72 -1.80
C ASP A 358 -20.97 10.62 -2.88
N PRO A 359 -21.47 9.42 -2.58
CA PRO A 359 -21.54 8.33 -3.56
C PRO A 359 -22.37 8.64 -4.81
N LYS A 360 -23.31 9.60 -4.75
CA LYS A 360 -24.11 10.01 -5.91
C LYS A 360 -23.24 10.66 -6.98
N ARG A 361 -22.17 11.37 -6.57
CA ARG A 361 -21.21 11.96 -7.51
C ARG A 361 -20.50 10.92 -8.35
N LEU A 362 -20.31 9.71 -7.86
CA LEU A 362 -19.72 8.61 -8.64
C LEU A 362 -20.66 8.13 -9.76
N ASN A 363 -21.97 8.31 -9.61
CA ASN A 363 -22.92 8.00 -10.66
C ASN A 363 -22.94 9.09 -11.75
N ASP A 364 -22.81 10.36 -11.33
CA ASP A 364 -22.90 11.52 -12.21
C ASP A 364 -21.57 11.76 -12.97
N ASP A 365 -20.44 11.43 -12.36
CA ASP A 365 -19.10 11.63 -12.92
C ASP A 365 -18.40 10.29 -13.15
N SER A 366 -18.52 9.79 -14.37
CA SER A 366 -17.90 8.54 -14.79
C SER A 366 -16.37 8.62 -14.87
N ALA A 367 -15.77 9.80 -14.74
CA ALA A 367 -14.32 9.97 -14.71
C ALA A 367 -13.72 9.62 -13.33
N LEU A 368 -14.51 9.66 -12.26
CA LEU A 368 -14.08 9.22 -10.93
C LEU A 368 -14.16 7.69 -10.78
N TYR A 369 -13.49 7.17 -9.75
CA TYR A 369 -13.50 5.75 -9.37
C TYR A 369 -12.84 4.81 -10.39
N TYR A 370 -11.93 5.34 -11.20
CA TYR A 370 -11.01 4.56 -12.01
C TYR A 370 -9.58 4.86 -11.57
N PRO A 371 -8.66 3.88 -11.60
CA PRO A 371 -7.24 4.15 -11.39
C PRO A 371 -6.75 5.17 -12.42
N ARG A 372 -6.05 6.20 -11.96
CA ARG A 372 -5.38 7.20 -12.79
C ARG A 372 -3.94 6.81 -12.97
N VAL A 373 -3.45 6.91 -14.18
CA VAL A 373 -2.08 6.53 -14.52
C VAL A 373 -1.22 7.76 -14.77
N LEU A 374 -0.04 7.75 -14.18
CA LEU A 374 0.98 8.78 -14.35
C LEU A 374 2.24 8.19 -14.97
N GLN A 375 2.92 9.02 -15.76
CA GLN A 375 4.30 8.83 -16.19
C GLN A 375 5.22 9.47 -15.17
N GLY A 376 5.94 8.65 -14.38
CA GLY A 376 6.97 9.11 -13.47
C GLY A 376 8.33 9.18 -14.16
N SER A 377 9.16 10.15 -13.77
CA SER A 377 10.52 10.31 -14.26
C SER A 377 11.46 10.72 -13.13
N PHE A 378 12.65 10.09 -13.07
CA PHE A 378 13.70 10.46 -12.13
C PHE A 378 14.64 11.47 -12.77
N GLU A 379 14.66 12.67 -12.23
CA GLU A 379 15.50 13.77 -12.72
C GLU A 379 16.64 14.04 -11.73
N PRO A 380 17.86 14.39 -12.22
CA PRO A 380 18.90 14.90 -11.33
C PRO A 380 18.40 16.14 -10.58
N ALA A 381 18.72 16.23 -9.28
CA ALA A 381 18.42 17.45 -8.54
C ALA A 381 19.13 18.65 -9.23
N ARG A 382 18.38 19.69 -9.55
CA ARG A 382 18.98 20.95 -10.03
C ARG A 382 19.78 21.55 -8.89
N VAL A 383 21.08 21.62 -9.06
CA VAL A 383 21.91 22.45 -8.19
C VAL A 383 21.61 23.89 -8.62
N PHE A 384 20.91 24.64 -7.80
CA PHE A 384 20.83 26.09 -7.97
C PHE A 384 22.15 26.64 -7.42
N ASP A 385 23.00 27.10 -8.32
CA ASP A 385 24.23 27.87 -7.98
C ASP A 385 23.89 29.19 -7.31
#